data_25bdcc7d18b471be768b7aca7e09d78b
#
_entry.id   25bdcc7d18b471be768b7aca7e09d78b
#
_cell.length_a   1.000
_cell.length_b   1.000
_cell.length_c   1.000
_cell.angle_alpha   90.00
_cell.angle_beta   90.00
_cell.angle_gamma   90.00
#
_symmetry.space_group_name_H-M   'P 1'
#
loop_
_entity.id
_entity.type
_entity.pdbx_description
1 polymer ?
#
loop_
_entity_poly.entity_id
_entity_poly.type
_entity_poly.pdbx_seq_one_letter_code
_entity_poly.pdbx_strand_id
1 'polypeptide(L)'
;MAAFALDAAIVVLCTVLAAWGRSEWRVFTTPTDADIRFGLAAMPIVALWLTSLAVSGAYAPDVFGAGSGEYKSVLRATTYAAGFVGIGCYLARYPLPRGFFFLLFTVGTTALLVTRYAARQVLHRLREHGHLQQRVVIAGAASQVDEIAKVLQRERWLGYTVLGAVLPPSEAQSSTPGGLPVLGATPRTAEIVNTFAPHAVLFAGGAVSSAREMRRAAWELEESGVQVLLAPSLTDVASDRVRPRPAAGLPLIELEGPASHYVSHVLKRAFDLVAGGLLLVLFAPVFAVVALAVRLDDGGPVFFAQERVGKGGRAFRMLKFRSMVCDAEAAVDHVAEHNRHGSDHVLFKAERDPRVTRIGRTLRRLSLDELPQLVNVLRGDMSLVGPRPPLQSEVDKYETDVHRRLVVRPGMTGLWQVSGRSNLSWEDSVRLDLYYVDNWSLTQDLLILARTAIAVVSARGAY
;
A
#
# COMPACT_ATOMS: atom_id res chain seq x y z
N MET A 1 0.80 -19.14 -16.32
CA MET A 1 0.39 -19.19 -17.74
C MET A 1 -0.49 -17.98 -18.11
N ALA A 2 -1.66 -17.77 -17.50
CA ALA A 2 -2.56 -16.65 -17.83
C ALA A 2 -1.91 -15.25 -17.76
N ALA A 3 -1.15 -14.96 -16.71
CA ALA A 3 -0.46 -13.67 -16.54
C ALA A 3 0.60 -13.43 -17.63
N PHE A 4 1.33 -14.46 -18.03
CA PHE A 4 2.31 -14.35 -19.12
C PHE A 4 1.62 -14.06 -20.46
N ALA A 5 0.52 -14.76 -20.77
CA ALA A 5 -0.24 -14.52 -22.00
C ALA A 5 -0.81 -13.08 -22.05
N LEU A 6 -1.30 -12.59 -20.92
CA LEU A 6 -1.81 -11.22 -20.80
C LEU A 6 -0.70 -10.18 -21.02
N ASP A 7 0.45 -10.35 -20.34
CA ASP A 7 1.59 -9.45 -20.51
C ASP A 7 2.12 -9.49 -21.96
N ALA A 8 2.20 -10.67 -22.57
CA ALA A 8 2.59 -10.80 -23.97
C ALA A 8 1.66 -10.02 -24.91
N ALA A 9 0.34 -10.16 -24.71
CA ALA A 9 -0.64 -9.42 -25.50
C ALA A 9 -0.48 -7.90 -25.31
N ILE A 10 -0.24 -7.43 -24.08
CA ILE A 10 -0.02 -6.00 -23.78
C ILE A 10 1.25 -5.49 -24.43
N VAL A 11 2.37 -6.20 -24.29
CA VAL A 11 3.66 -5.79 -24.87
C VAL A 11 3.56 -5.72 -26.39
N VAL A 12 2.92 -6.70 -27.02
CA VAL A 12 2.67 -6.69 -28.49
C VAL A 12 1.78 -5.52 -28.88
N LEU A 13 0.67 -5.30 -28.18
CA LEU A 13 -0.24 -4.19 -28.44
C LEU A 13 0.48 -2.84 -28.30
N CYS A 14 1.23 -2.65 -27.22
CA CYS A 14 1.99 -1.41 -27.00
C CYS A 14 3.10 -1.21 -28.05
N THR A 15 3.69 -2.30 -28.57
CA THR A 15 4.65 -2.24 -29.67
C THR A 15 3.98 -1.70 -30.94
N VAL A 16 2.79 -2.20 -31.27
CA VAL A 16 1.99 -1.73 -32.42
C VAL A 16 1.57 -0.27 -32.23
N LEU A 17 1.07 0.08 -31.04
CA LEU A 17 0.65 1.46 -30.74
C LEU A 17 1.84 2.43 -30.77
N ALA A 18 3.02 2.03 -30.28
CA ALA A 18 4.21 2.87 -30.34
C ALA A 18 4.71 3.06 -31.78
N ALA A 19 4.57 2.03 -32.61
CA ALA A 19 4.88 2.12 -34.04
C ALA A 19 3.91 3.09 -34.77
N TRP A 20 2.64 2.97 -34.50
CA TRP A 20 1.60 3.84 -35.07
C TRP A 20 1.71 5.28 -34.54
N GLY A 21 1.83 5.48 -33.22
CA GLY A 21 1.95 6.81 -32.62
C GLY A 21 3.19 7.59 -33.09
N ARG A 22 4.27 6.87 -33.43
CA ARG A 22 5.45 7.49 -34.06
C ARG A 22 5.14 8.06 -35.45
N SER A 23 4.31 7.37 -36.25
CA SER A 23 4.01 7.81 -37.61
C SER A 23 3.10 9.04 -37.64
N GLU A 24 2.20 9.17 -36.66
CA GLU A 24 1.21 10.27 -36.58
C GLU A 24 1.75 11.53 -35.92
N TRP A 25 2.67 11.41 -34.95
CA TRP A 25 3.13 12.55 -34.17
C TRP A 25 4.39 13.20 -34.76
N ARG A 26 4.25 14.37 -35.36
CA ARG A 26 5.33 15.14 -36.01
C ARG A 26 6.57 15.36 -35.14
N VAL A 27 6.43 15.37 -33.81
CA VAL A 27 7.56 15.52 -32.88
C VAL A 27 8.53 14.34 -32.93
N PHE A 28 8.08 13.17 -33.40
CA PHE A 28 8.88 11.95 -33.42
C PHE A 28 9.22 11.45 -34.85
N THR A 29 8.81 12.19 -35.89
CA THR A 29 9.10 11.82 -37.27
C THR A 29 10.52 12.20 -37.65
N THR A 30 11.34 11.21 -37.99
CA THR A 30 12.60 11.40 -38.72
C THR A 30 12.39 10.90 -40.14
N PRO A 31 12.74 11.68 -41.20
CA PRO A 31 12.65 11.19 -42.55
C PRO A 31 13.78 10.21 -42.81
N THR A 32 13.51 8.92 -42.93
CA THR A 32 14.42 7.94 -43.52
C THR A 32 13.78 6.57 -43.71
N ASP A 33 14.30 5.82 -44.66
CA ASP A 33 14.00 4.44 -45.10
C ASP A 33 13.98 3.33 -44.02
N ALA A 34 13.65 3.69 -42.77
CA ALA A 34 13.69 2.85 -41.60
C ALA A 34 12.48 1.89 -41.45
N ASP A 35 11.43 2.04 -42.26
CA ASP A 35 10.17 1.35 -42.03
C ASP A 35 10.23 -0.17 -42.26
N ILE A 36 11.00 -0.62 -43.26
CA ILE A 36 11.13 -2.06 -43.55
C ILE A 36 12.01 -2.77 -42.52
N ARG A 37 13.05 -2.13 -42.04
CA ARG A 37 13.97 -2.70 -41.04
C ARG A 37 13.36 -2.70 -39.63
N PHE A 38 12.41 -1.82 -39.39
CA PHE A 38 11.76 -1.66 -38.10
C PHE A 38 10.94 -2.90 -37.70
N GLY A 39 10.20 -3.52 -38.62
CA GLY A 39 9.42 -4.74 -38.37
C GLY A 39 10.28 -5.91 -37.91
N LEU A 40 11.53 -5.99 -38.37
CA LEU A 40 12.48 -7.03 -37.96
C LEU A 40 13.00 -6.86 -36.52
N ALA A 41 13.08 -5.62 -36.02
CA ALA A 41 13.54 -5.35 -34.65
C ALA A 41 12.44 -5.50 -33.59
N ALA A 42 11.17 -5.37 -33.96
CA ALA A 42 10.06 -5.41 -33.03
C ALA A 42 9.95 -6.75 -32.29
N MET A 43 10.05 -7.87 -33.01
CA MET A 43 9.97 -9.21 -32.41
C MET A 43 11.10 -9.51 -31.41
N PRO A 44 12.38 -9.26 -31.71
CA PRO A 44 13.46 -9.39 -30.72
C PRO A 44 13.26 -8.51 -29.48
N ILE A 45 12.75 -7.29 -29.63
CA ILE A 45 12.50 -6.39 -28.52
C ILE A 45 11.38 -6.96 -27.61
N VAL A 46 10.27 -7.42 -28.19
CA VAL A 46 9.19 -8.08 -27.47
C VAL A 46 9.69 -9.32 -26.73
N ALA A 47 10.43 -10.19 -27.43
CA ALA A 47 11.00 -11.40 -26.83
C ALA A 47 11.94 -11.09 -25.67
N LEU A 48 12.84 -10.10 -25.84
CA LEU A 48 13.75 -9.67 -24.80
C LEU A 48 13.02 -9.12 -23.57
N TRP A 49 11.95 -8.33 -23.79
CA TRP A 49 11.19 -7.78 -22.68
C TRP A 49 10.42 -8.85 -21.91
N LEU A 50 9.76 -9.78 -22.61
CA LEU A 50 9.08 -10.93 -21.97
C LEU A 50 10.06 -11.83 -21.23
N THR A 51 11.24 -12.07 -21.80
CA THR A 51 12.31 -12.83 -21.13
C THR A 51 12.80 -12.09 -19.87
N SER A 52 12.98 -10.77 -19.96
CA SER A 52 13.37 -9.95 -18.79
C SER A 52 12.31 -10.01 -17.68
N LEU A 53 11.03 -10.01 -18.02
CA LEU A 53 9.93 -10.21 -17.06
C LEU A 53 10.01 -11.58 -16.39
N ALA A 54 10.23 -12.65 -17.18
CA ALA A 54 10.35 -14.00 -16.66
C ALA A 54 11.55 -14.17 -15.72
N VAL A 55 12.73 -13.70 -16.15
CA VAL A 55 13.98 -13.79 -15.36
C VAL A 55 13.94 -12.93 -14.11
N SER A 56 13.23 -11.79 -14.14
CA SER A 56 13.06 -10.91 -12.97
C SER A 56 12.07 -11.45 -11.93
N GLY A 57 11.54 -12.66 -12.11
CA GLY A 57 10.61 -13.29 -11.18
C GLY A 57 9.20 -12.68 -11.21
N ALA A 58 8.83 -11.96 -12.29
CA ALA A 58 7.51 -11.32 -12.40
C ALA A 58 6.33 -12.33 -12.49
N TYR A 59 6.62 -13.62 -12.61
CA TYR A 59 5.64 -14.72 -12.69
C TYR A 59 5.76 -15.72 -11.54
N ALA A 60 6.58 -15.44 -10.53
CA ALA A 60 6.72 -16.30 -9.37
C ALA A 60 5.41 -16.29 -8.54
N PRO A 61 4.89 -17.46 -8.12
CA PRO A 61 3.59 -17.55 -7.43
C PRO A 61 3.51 -16.75 -6.13
N ASP A 62 4.62 -16.62 -5.43
CA ASP A 62 4.80 -15.89 -4.18
C ASP A 62 4.76 -14.36 -4.33
N VAL A 63 4.94 -13.86 -5.56
CA VAL A 63 4.94 -12.42 -5.86
C VAL A 63 3.52 -11.91 -6.16
N PHE A 64 2.60 -12.80 -6.60
CA PHE A 64 1.25 -12.42 -7.01
C PHE A 64 0.30 -12.14 -5.84
N GLY A 65 -0.37 -11.00 -5.90
CA GLY A 65 -1.51 -10.69 -5.03
C GLY A 65 -1.17 -10.07 -3.68
N ALA A 66 0.09 -10.01 -3.28
CA ALA A 66 0.49 -9.39 -2.02
C ALA A 66 1.75 -8.51 -2.17
N GLY A 67 1.82 -7.43 -1.38
CA GLY A 67 2.99 -6.56 -1.33
C GLY A 67 3.25 -5.70 -2.57
N SER A 68 4.44 -5.11 -2.64
CA SER A 68 4.92 -4.27 -3.75
C SER A 68 5.87 -5.01 -4.71
N GLY A 69 6.18 -6.26 -4.42
CA GLY A 69 7.17 -7.08 -5.15
C GLY A 69 6.84 -7.25 -6.63
N GLU A 70 5.55 -7.45 -6.95
CA GLU A 70 5.05 -7.58 -8.31
C GLU A 70 5.37 -6.34 -9.18
N TYR A 71 5.10 -5.15 -8.66
CA TYR A 71 5.36 -3.88 -9.37
C TYR A 71 6.86 -3.60 -9.50
N LYS A 72 7.65 -3.90 -8.45
CA LYS A 72 9.10 -3.77 -8.46
C LYS A 72 9.75 -4.69 -9.50
N SER A 73 9.25 -5.92 -9.64
CA SER A 73 9.72 -6.88 -10.64
C SER A 73 9.43 -6.40 -12.06
N VAL A 74 8.23 -5.85 -12.34
CA VAL A 74 7.89 -5.27 -13.64
C VAL A 74 8.78 -4.08 -13.97
N LEU A 75 8.97 -3.14 -13.03
CA LEU A 75 9.83 -1.97 -13.24
C LEU A 75 11.28 -2.37 -13.50
N ARG A 76 11.84 -3.29 -12.71
CA ARG A 76 13.19 -3.81 -12.87
C ARG A 76 13.38 -4.49 -14.21
N ALA A 77 12.46 -5.37 -14.60
CA ALA A 77 12.48 -6.08 -15.88
C ALA A 77 12.43 -5.12 -17.07
N THR A 78 11.55 -4.11 -16.99
CA THR A 78 11.44 -3.07 -18.02
C THR A 78 12.70 -2.24 -18.13
N THR A 79 13.32 -1.86 -17.01
CA THR A 79 14.58 -1.12 -17.00
C THR A 79 15.71 -1.94 -17.64
N TYR A 80 15.78 -3.23 -17.35
CA TYR A 80 16.76 -4.12 -17.98
C TYR A 80 16.50 -4.26 -19.49
N ALA A 81 15.26 -4.50 -19.89
CA ALA A 81 14.90 -4.61 -21.31
C ALA A 81 15.23 -3.31 -22.07
N ALA A 82 14.87 -2.15 -21.54
CA ALA A 82 15.18 -0.85 -22.13
C ALA A 82 16.71 -0.62 -22.22
N GLY A 83 17.45 -0.95 -21.17
CA GLY A 83 18.90 -0.87 -21.16
C GLY A 83 19.54 -1.77 -22.21
N PHE A 84 19.14 -3.05 -22.29
CA PHE A 84 19.66 -4.00 -23.28
C PHE A 84 19.33 -3.59 -24.72
N VAL A 85 18.10 -3.12 -24.96
CA VAL A 85 17.71 -2.60 -26.29
C VAL A 85 18.55 -1.37 -26.64
N GLY A 86 18.70 -0.41 -25.74
CA GLY A 86 19.47 0.80 -25.96
C GLY A 86 20.96 0.49 -26.27
N ILE A 87 21.59 -0.33 -25.44
CA ILE A 87 22.98 -0.75 -25.61
C ILE A 87 23.14 -1.59 -26.88
N GLY A 88 22.24 -2.54 -27.13
CA GLY A 88 22.26 -3.38 -28.32
C GLY A 88 22.15 -2.57 -29.61
N CYS A 89 21.23 -1.61 -29.67
CA CYS A 89 21.10 -0.70 -30.80
C CYS A 89 22.35 0.15 -31.00
N TYR A 90 22.95 0.63 -29.92
CA TYR A 90 24.20 1.41 -30.00
C TYR A 90 25.35 0.57 -30.56
N LEU A 91 25.60 -0.63 -30.03
CA LEU A 91 26.67 -1.53 -30.46
C LEU A 91 26.47 -2.02 -31.89
N ALA A 92 25.25 -2.37 -32.27
CA ALA A 92 24.91 -2.82 -33.62
C ALA A 92 24.81 -1.65 -34.63
N ARG A 93 24.99 -0.40 -34.18
CA ARG A 93 24.73 0.80 -35.00
C ARG A 93 23.34 0.78 -35.66
N TYR A 94 22.37 0.19 -34.98
CA TYR A 94 21.01 0.07 -35.47
C TYR A 94 20.22 1.35 -35.21
N PRO A 95 19.65 2.01 -36.24
CA PRO A 95 18.96 3.30 -36.08
C PRO A 95 17.54 3.10 -35.54
N LEU A 96 17.40 2.69 -34.26
CA LEU A 96 16.09 2.60 -33.63
C LEU A 96 15.52 4.01 -33.40
N PRO A 97 14.30 4.31 -33.89
CA PRO A 97 13.70 5.64 -33.68
C PRO A 97 13.49 5.95 -32.21
N ARG A 98 13.98 7.10 -31.76
CA ARG A 98 13.91 7.53 -30.35
C ARG A 98 12.49 7.64 -29.84
N GLY A 99 11.57 8.13 -30.68
CA GLY A 99 10.15 8.25 -30.34
C GLY A 99 9.48 6.87 -30.10
N PHE A 100 9.79 5.89 -30.94
CA PHE A 100 9.32 4.53 -30.73
C PHE A 100 9.84 3.95 -29.41
N PHE A 101 11.15 4.06 -29.14
CA PHE A 101 11.75 3.58 -27.90
C PHE A 101 11.08 4.20 -26.67
N PHE A 102 10.92 5.53 -26.68
CA PHE A 102 10.30 6.25 -25.57
C PHE A 102 8.83 5.85 -25.38
N LEU A 103 8.03 5.84 -26.46
CA LEU A 103 6.62 5.47 -26.41
C LEU A 103 6.44 4.02 -25.96
N LEU A 104 7.22 3.08 -26.51
CA LEU A 104 7.13 1.68 -26.17
C LEU A 104 7.34 1.45 -24.68
N PHE A 105 8.45 1.90 -24.15
CA PHE A 105 8.78 1.62 -22.74
C PHE A 105 7.95 2.44 -21.76
N THR A 106 7.53 3.66 -22.08
CA THR A 106 6.69 4.47 -21.20
C THR A 106 5.24 3.95 -21.19
N VAL A 107 4.63 3.82 -22.36
CA VAL A 107 3.23 3.35 -22.48
C VAL A 107 3.11 1.90 -22.04
N GLY A 108 4.05 1.06 -22.46
CA GLY A 108 4.02 -0.36 -22.12
C GLY A 108 4.24 -0.63 -20.63
N THR A 109 5.19 0.08 -19.98
CA THR A 109 5.35 -0.02 -18.52
C THR A 109 4.07 0.39 -17.79
N THR A 110 3.49 1.52 -18.19
CA THR A 110 2.25 2.01 -17.58
C THR A 110 1.12 1.00 -17.78
N ALA A 111 0.98 0.46 -18.99
CA ALA A 111 -0.04 -0.55 -19.30
C ALA A 111 0.16 -1.84 -18.48
N LEU A 112 1.38 -2.35 -18.36
CA LEU A 112 1.70 -3.51 -17.54
C LEU A 112 1.35 -3.26 -16.06
N LEU A 113 1.74 -2.12 -15.50
CA LEU A 113 1.44 -1.76 -14.10
C LEU A 113 -0.08 -1.65 -13.86
N VAL A 114 -0.80 -0.97 -14.75
CA VAL A 114 -2.26 -0.83 -14.66
C VAL A 114 -2.95 -2.20 -14.74
N THR A 115 -2.52 -3.06 -15.66
CA THR A 115 -3.10 -4.39 -15.81
C THR A 115 -2.80 -5.27 -14.60
N ARG A 116 -1.59 -5.22 -14.05
CA ARG A 116 -1.26 -5.92 -12.80
C ARG A 116 -2.13 -5.43 -11.66
N TYR A 117 -2.32 -4.12 -11.54
CA TYR A 117 -3.22 -3.55 -10.54
C TYR A 117 -4.67 -4.04 -10.73
N ALA A 118 -5.18 -4.01 -11.96
CA ALA A 118 -6.53 -4.48 -12.26
C ALA A 118 -6.71 -5.98 -11.96
N ALA A 119 -5.77 -6.82 -12.41
CA ALA A 119 -5.78 -8.26 -12.13
C ALA A 119 -5.77 -8.55 -10.61
N ARG A 120 -4.96 -7.81 -9.86
CA ARG A 120 -4.92 -7.90 -8.40
C ARG A 120 -6.26 -7.50 -7.77
N GLN A 121 -6.91 -6.44 -8.22
CA GLN A 121 -8.23 -6.04 -7.72
C GLN A 121 -9.29 -7.10 -7.99
N VAL A 122 -9.27 -7.71 -9.18
CA VAL A 122 -10.16 -8.82 -9.51
C VAL A 122 -9.90 -10.02 -8.60
N LEU A 123 -8.63 -10.40 -8.40
CA LEU A 123 -8.25 -11.50 -7.52
C LEU A 123 -8.72 -11.25 -6.07
N HIS A 124 -8.50 -10.04 -5.53
CA HIS A 124 -8.93 -9.69 -4.19
C HIS A 124 -10.45 -9.78 -4.05
N ARG A 125 -11.22 -9.24 -5.01
CA ARG A 125 -12.68 -9.34 -5.00
C ARG A 125 -13.17 -10.79 -5.06
N LEU A 126 -12.58 -11.64 -5.92
CA LEU A 126 -12.92 -13.05 -5.97
C LEU A 126 -12.67 -13.76 -4.64
N ARG A 127 -11.52 -13.49 -3.99
CA ARG A 127 -11.19 -14.06 -2.69
C ARG A 127 -12.12 -13.56 -1.57
N GLU A 128 -12.47 -12.27 -1.56
CA GLU A 128 -13.44 -11.70 -0.60
C GLU A 128 -14.83 -12.33 -0.72
N HIS A 129 -15.23 -12.72 -1.95
CA HIS A 129 -16.50 -13.42 -2.20
C HIS A 129 -16.43 -14.94 -2.01
N GLY A 130 -15.34 -15.46 -1.45
CA GLY A 130 -15.20 -16.88 -1.13
C GLY A 130 -14.67 -17.76 -2.26
N HIS A 131 -14.31 -17.16 -3.42
CA HIS A 131 -13.69 -17.90 -4.51
C HIS A 131 -12.17 -17.96 -4.35
N LEU A 132 -11.53 -19.01 -4.88
CA LEU A 132 -10.07 -19.19 -4.84
C LEU A 132 -9.48 -19.12 -3.42
N GLN A 133 -10.22 -19.62 -2.43
CA GLN A 133 -9.74 -19.71 -1.04
C GLN A 133 -8.96 -21.00 -0.81
N GLN A 134 -7.89 -20.88 -0.05
CA GLN A 134 -7.08 -22.00 0.42
C GLN A 134 -7.45 -22.33 1.87
N ARG A 135 -7.80 -23.58 2.14
CA ARG A 135 -8.10 -24.06 3.49
C ARG A 135 -6.79 -24.24 4.25
N VAL A 136 -6.70 -23.63 5.43
CA VAL A 136 -5.47 -23.60 6.24
C VAL A 136 -5.76 -24.12 7.64
N VAL A 137 -4.84 -24.90 8.17
CA VAL A 137 -4.77 -25.27 9.57
C VAL A 137 -3.61 -24.51 10.21
N ILE A 138 -3.83 -23.94 11.41
CA ILE A 138 -2.80 -23.20 12.12
C ILE A 138 -2.32 -24.05 13.31
N ALA A 139 -1.03 -24.35 13.36
CA ALA A 139 -0.39 -25.08 14.45
C ALA A 139 0.45 -24.13 15.29
N GLY A 140 0.26 -24.09 16.62
CA GLY A 140 1.02 -23.21 17.50
C GLY A 140 0.42 -23.03 18.88
N ALA A 141 1.03 -22.19 19.72
CA ALA A 141 0.44 -21.78 21.00
C ALA A 141 -0.89 -21.06 20.77
N ALA A 142 -1.89 -21.26 21.63
CA ALA A 142 -3.25 -20.76 21.45
C ALA A 142 -3.30 -19.25 21.19
N SER A 143 -2.51 -18.44 21.91
CA SER A 143 -2.44 -17.00 21.73
C SER A 143 -1.92 -16.59 20.34
N GLN A 144 -0.90 -17.27 19.84
CA GLN A 144 -0.31 -17.02 18.51
C GLN A 144 -1.26 -17.45 17.38
N VAL A 145 -1.93 -18.59 17.58
CA VAL A 145 -2.95 -19.09 16.65
C VAL A 145 -4.09 -18.08 16.51
N ASP A 146 -4.60 -17.57 17.64
CA ASP A 146 -5.69 -16.58 17.63
C ASP A 146 -5.28 -15.26 16.98
N GLU A 147 -4.06 -14.79 17.22
CA GLU A 147 -3.53 -13.58 16.60
C GLU A 147 -3.47 -13.73 15.07
N ILE A 148 -2.89 -14.82 14.58
CA ILE A 148 -2.81 -15.08 13.14
C ILE A 148 -4.20 -15.27 12.53
N ALA A 149 -5.08 -16.00 13.19
CA ALA A 149 -6.43 -16.22 12.71
C ALA A 149 -7.23 -14.91 12.60
N LYS A 150 -7.09 -14.01 13.56
CA LYS A 150 -7.69 -12.65 13.49
C LYS A 150 -7.18 -11.89 12.27
N VAL A 151 -5.88 -11.97 11.96
CA VAL A 151 -5.31 -11.35 10.76
C VAL A 151 -5.91 -11.97 9.50
N LEU A 152 -5.96 -13.30 9.38
CA LEU A 152 -6.49 -13.98 8.20
C LEU A 152 -8.00 -13.75 8.01
N GLN A 153 -8.77 -13.66 9.09
CA GLN A 153 -10.20 -13.36 9.05
C GLN A 153 -10.48 -11.91 8.63
N ARG A 154 -9.63 -10.97 9.05
CA ARG A 154 -9.72 -9.56 8.70
C ARG A 154 -9.31 -9.32 7.25
N GLU A 155 -8.19 -9.92 6.83
CA GLU A 155 -7.60 -9.72 5.50
C GLU A 155 -8.06 -10.83 4.53
N ARG A 156 -9.37 -10.95 4.30
CA ARG A 156 -9.98 -11.99 3.45
C ARG A 156 -9.42 -12.04 2.03
N TRP A 157 -8.89 -10.94 1.54
CA TRP A 157 -8.25 -10.84 0.23
C TRP A 157 -6.97 -11.71 0.13
N LEU A 158 -6.36 -12.13 1.25
CA LEU A 158 -5.26 -13.10 1.26
C LEU A 158 -5.71 -14.46 0.70
N GLY A 159 -7.01 -14.77 0.82
CA GLY A 159 -7.60 -15.99 0.29
C GLY A 159 -7.35 -17.22 1.15
N TYR A 160 -7.12 -17.06 2.45
CA TYR A 160 -7.01 -18.16 3.40
C TYR A 160 -8.29 -18.32 4.22
N THR A 161 -8.75 -19.57 4.37
CA THR A 161 -9.86 -19.95 5.26
C THR A 161 -9.33 -20.86 6.34
N VAL A 162 -9.40 -20.42 7.59
CA VAL A 162 -8.93 -21.19 8.73
C VAL A 162 -9.94 -22.30 9.05
N LEU A 163 -9.52 -23.56 8.99
CA LEU A 163 -10.33 -24.72 9.37
C LEU A 163 -10.36 -24.94 10.88
N GLY A 164 -9.25 -24.67 11.55
CA GLY A 164 -9.09 -24.82 12.99
C GLY A 164 -7.64 -24.76 13.43
N ALA A 165 -7.44 -24.98 14.72
CA ALA A 165 -6.17 -24.92 15.41
C ALA A 165 -5.63 -26.31 15.73
N VAL A 166 -4.30 -26.42 15.74
CA VAL A 166 -3.58 -27.58 16.28
C VAL A 166 -2.67 -27.04 17.38
N LEU A 167 -2.94 -27.45 18.62
CA LEU A 167 -2.27 -26.88 19.79
C LEU A 167 -1.20 -27.84 20.36
N PRO A 168 -0.20 -27.33 21.10
CA PRO A 168 0.69 -28.18 21.90
C PRO A 168 -0.11 -29.03 22.88
N PRO A 169 0.35 -30.25 23.23
CA PRO A 169 -0.35 -31.12 24.19
C PRO A 169 -0.61 -30.47 25.55
N SER A 170 0.24 -29.50 25.94
CA SER A 170 0.11 -28.75 27.19
C SER A 170 -1.07 -27.77 27.21
N GLU A 171 -1.60 -27.42 26.03
CA GLU A 171 -2.70 -26.45 25.85
C GLU A 171 -3.97 -27.13 25.28
N ALA A 172 -4.11 -28.45 25.50
CA ALA A 172 -5.22 -29.23 24.96
C ALA A 172 -6.59 -28.72 25.47
N GLN A 173 -7.36 -28.11 24.56
CA GLN A 173 -8.71 -27.58 24.78
C GLN A 173 -9.60 -27.92 23.58
N SER A 174 -10.91 -27.78 23.70
CA SER A 174 -11.82 -27.98 22.57
C SER A 174 -11.89 -26.80 21.60
N SER A 175 -11.60 -25.60 22.11
CA SER A 175 -11.53 -24.36 21.33
C SER A 175 -10.45 -23.45 21.89
N THR A 176 -9.87 -22.58 21.03
CA THR A 176 -8.94 -21.54 21.48
C THR A 176 -9.69 -20.45 22.23
N PRO A 177 -9.01 -19.58 23.02
CA PRO A 177 -9.65 -18.40 23.62
C PRO A 177 -10.37 -17.49 22.60
N GLY A 178 -9.89 -17.44 21.36
CA GLY A 178 -10.51 -16.71 20.24
C GLY A 178 -11.69 -17.44 19.59
N GLY A 179 -12.07 -18.62 20.08
CA GLY A 179 -13.25 -19.38 19.60
C GLY A 179 -12.98 -20.28 18.38
N LEU A 180 -11.74 -20.50 17.98
CA LEU A 180 -11.41 -21.43 16.90
C LEU A 180 -11.52 -22.88 17.40
N PRO A 181 -12.08 -23.82 16.58
CA PRO A 181 -12.11 -25.22 16.93
C PRO A 181 -10.70 -25.80 16.96
N VAL A 182 -10.38 -26.58 17.99
CA VAL A 182 -9.12 -27.30 18.08
C VAL A 182 -9.29 -28.69 17.47
N LEU A 183 -8.55 -28.94 16.39
CA LEU A 183 -8.62 -30.18 15.62
C LEU A 183 -7.81 -31.30 16.24
N GLY A 184 -6.84 -30.96 17.10
CA GLY A 184 -6.01 -31.93 17.83
C GLY A 184 -4.70 -31.33 18.32
N ALA A 185 -3.78 -32.22 18.71
CA ALA A 185 -2.46 -31.82 19.23
C ALA A 185 -1.37 -31.88 18.14
N THR A 186 -0.33 -31.01 18.26
CA THR A 186 0.76 -30.87 17.29
C THR A 186 1.45 -32.18 16.87
N PRO A 187 1.64 -33.20 17.73
CA PRO A 187 2.20 -34.47 17.30
C PRO A 187 1.33 -35.25 16.29
N ARG A 188 0.06 -34.92 16.18
CA ARG A 188 -0.89 -35.55 15.25
C ARG A 188 -1.22 -34.68 14.04
N THR A 189 -0.39 -33.71 13.71
CA THR A 189 -0.64 -32.79 12.59
C THR A 189 -0.82 -33.54 11.27
N ALA A 190 -0.04 -34.57 10.99
CA ALA A 190 -0.17 -35.38 9.77
C ALA A 190 -1.52 -36.12 9.68
N GLU A 191 -2.02 -36.71 10.79
CA GLU A 191 -3.34 -37.36 10.85
C GLU A 191 -4.47 -36.36 10.59
N ILE A 192 -4.36 -35.15 11.17
CA ILE A 192 -5.31 -34.04 10.99
C ILE A 192 -5.32 -33.57 9.53
N VAL A 193 -4.14 -33.45 8.92
CA VAL A 193 -4.00 -33.08 7.51
C VAL A 193 -4.66 -34.11 6.60
N ASN A 194 -4.46 -35.37 6.84
CA ASN A 194 -5.09 -36.44 6.07
C ASN A 194 -6.62 -36.47 6.23
N THR A 195 -7.13 -36.08 7.41
CA THR A 195 -8.58 -36.05 7.68
C THR A 195 -9.27 -34.87 7.09
N PHE A 196 -8.72 -33.66 7.24
CA PHE A 196 -9.34 -32.40 6.84
C PHE A 196 -8.90 -31.91 5.46
N ALA A 197 -7.85 -32.48 4.89
CA ALA A 197 -7.25 -32.15 3.59
C ALA A 197 -7.10 -30.62 3.40
N PRO A 198 -6.36 -29.90 4.27
CA PRO A 198 -6.06 -28.49 4.07
C PRO A 198 -5.10 -28.34 2.88
N HIS A 199 -5.06 -27.15 2.27
CA HIS A 199 -4.09 -26.82 1.23
C HIS A 199 -2.75 -26.41 1.84
N ALA A 200 -2.75 -25.85 3.07
CA ALA A 200 -1.55 -25.46 3.77
C ALA A 200 -1.66 -25.66 5.28
N VAL A 201 -0.53 -25.92 5.93
CA VAL A 201 -0.37 -25.86 7.38
C VAL A 201 0.55 -24.71 7.73
N LEU A 202 0.07 -23.82 8.61
CA LEU A 202 0.79 -22.66 9.05
C LEU A 202 1.32 -22.91 10.47
N PHE A 203 2.63 -23.00 10.62
CA PHE A 203 3.30 -23.15 11.92
C PHE A 203 3.58 -21.79 12.53
N ALA A 204 2.94 -21.53 13.67
CA ALA A 204 3.15 -20.33 14.49
C ALA A 204 4.13 -20.60 15.63
N GLY A 205 4.44 -19.57 16.40
CA GLY A 205 5.26 -19.73 17.60
C GLY A 205 4.69 -20.74 18.59
N GLY A 206 5.56 -21.58 19.17
CA GLY A 206 5.17 -22.61 20.13
C GLY A 206 4.59 -23.90 19.51
N ALA A 207 4.51 -24.00 18.19
CA ALA A 207 4.00 -25.19 17.50
C ALA A 207 4.85 -26.45 17.79
N VAL A 208 6.14 -26.28 17.81
CA VAL A 208 7.13 -27.33 18.03
C VAL A 208 8.21 -26.85 18.97
N SER A 209 8.76 -27.77 19.76
CA SER A 209 9.77 -27.46 20.79
C SER A 209 11.21 -27.53 20.26
N SER A 210 11.43 -28.09 19.07
CA SER A 210 12.77 -28.25 18.51
C SER A 210 12.79 -28.21 16.97
N ALA A 211 13.95 -27.80 16.42
CA ALA A 211 14.21 -27.86 14.98
C ALA A 211 14.12 -29.29 14.41
N ARG A 212 14.32 -30.32 15.25
CA ARG A 212 14.18 -31.75 14.85
C ARG A 212 12.71 -32.11 14.64
N GLU A 213 11.83 -31.66 15.53
CA GLU A 213 10.39 -31.85 15.41
C GLU A 213 9.82 -31.11 14.21
N MET A 214 10.25 -29.88 13.98
CA MET A 214 9.86 -29.11 12.80
C MET A 214 10.23 -29.84 11.50
N ARG A 215 11.46 -30.36 11.40
CA ARG A 215 11.87 -31.11 10.21
C ARG A 215 11.05 -32.39 10.00
N ARG A 216 10.75 -33.14 11.07
CA ARG A 216 9.90 -34.32 10.97
C ARG A 216 8.50 -33.95 10.48
N ALA A 217 7.88 -32.96 11.10
CA ALA A 217 6.58 -32.47 10.68
C ALA A 217 6.59 -32.02 9.21
N ALA A 218 7.63 -31.31 8.77
CA ALA A 218 7.76 -30.88 7.39
C ALA A 218 7.87 -32.08 6.42
N TRP A 219 8.64 -33.09 6.73
CA TRP A 219 8.77 -34.32 5.90
C TRP A 219 7.46 -35.11 5.82
N GLU A 220 6.77 -35.30 6.96
CA GLU A 220 5.47 -35.98 7.01
C GLU A 220 4.38 -35.22 6.17
N LEU A 221 4.42 -33.89 6.16
CA LEU A 221 3.50 -33.06 5.40
C LEU A 221 3.87 -32.97 3.91
N GLU A 222 5.16 -33.08 3.56
CA GLU A 222 5.63 -33.13 2.18
C GLU A 222 5.05 -34.32 1.42
N GLU A 223 5.00 -35.52 2.07
CA GLU A 223 4.37 -36.72 1.50
C GLU A 223 2.89 -36.51 1.20
N SER A 224 2.20 -35.66 1.96
CA SER A 224 0.78 -35.34 1.78
C SER A 224 0.54 -34.24 0.74
N GLY A 225 1.58 -33.64 0.14
CA GLY A 225 1.48 -32.57 -0.84
C GLY A 225 0.91 -31.25 -0.31
N VAL A 226 0.95 -31.05 1.01
CA VAL A 226 0.43 -29.86 1.69
C VAL A 226 1.53 -28.82 1.84
N GLN A 227 1.22 -27.57 1.53
CA GLN A 227 2.16 -26.48 1.68
C GLN A 227 2.43 -26.19 3.17
N VAL A 228 3.71 -26.16 3.54
CA VAL A 228 4.14 -25.79 4.90
C VAL A 228 4.54 -24.31 4.91
N LEU A 229 3.87 -23.52 5.75
CA LEU A 229 4.14 -22.10 5.95
C LEU A 229 4.64 -21.89 7.38
N LEU A 230 5.64 -21.03 7.54
CA LEU A 230 6.14 -20.61 8.85
C LEU A 230 5.71 -19.16 9.08
N ALA A 231 4.97 -18.93 10.16
CA ALA A 231 4.68 -17.58 10.61
C ALA A 231 5.63 -17.25 11.78
N PRO A 232 6.65 -16.42 11.56
CA PRO A 232 7.38 -15.85 12.68
C PRO A 232 6.40 -15.02 13.53
N SER A 233 6.62 -14.98 14.86
CA SER A 233 5.81 -14.19 15.82
C SER A 233 6.01 -12.68 15.62
N LEU A 234 5.92 -12.23 14.36
CA LEU A 234 6.16 -10.85 13.92
C LEU A 234 4.99 -10.43 13.04
N THR A 235 4.11 -9.66 13.62
CA THR A 235 2.98 -9.04 12.90
C THR A 235 3.39 -7.67 12.37
N ASP A 236 2.71 -7.22 11.30
CA ASP A 236 2.85 -5.88 10.70
C ASP A 236 4.26 -5.50 10.18
N VAL A 237 5.08 -6.49 9.81
CA VAL A 237 6.37 -6.29 9.13
C VAL A 237 6.22 -6.48 7.62
N ALA A 238 6.69 -5.51 6.82
CA ALA A 238 6.69 -5.67 5.36
C ALA A 238 7.62 -6.81 4.94
N SER A 239 7.19 -7.59 3.96
CA SER A 239 7.97 -8.72 3.41
C SER A 239 9.37 -8.32 2.93
N ASP A 240 9.53 -7.09 2.47
CA ASP A 240 10.81 -6.54 2.00
C ASP A 240 11.86 -6.38 3.11
N ARG A 241 11.43 -6.34 4.38
CA ARG A 241 12.29 -6.22 5.58
C ARG A 241 12.66 -7.55 6.19
N VAL A 242 12.00 -8.61 5.76
CA VAL A 242 12.24 -9.98 6.24
C VAL A 242 13.16 -10.65 5.22
N ARG A 243 14.43 -10.82 5.56
CA ARG A 243 15.40 -11.53 4.71
C ARG A 243 15.80 -12.86 5.32
N PRO A 244 15.57 -13.98 4.65
CA PRO A 244 16.15 -15.24 5.06
C PRO A 244 17.68 -15.16 4.86
N ARG A 245 18.42 -15.32 5.95
CA ARG A 245 19.89 -15.33 5.95
C ARG A 245 20.38 -16.65 6.52
N PRO A 246 20.43 -17.71 5.69
CA PRO A 246 20.89 -19.02 6.17
C PRO A 246 22.36 -18.93 6.59
N ALA A 247 22.64 -19.22 7.85
CA ALA A 247 24.00 -19.28 8.37
C ALA A 247 24.21 -20.62 9.07
N ALA A 248 25.20 -21.39 8.59
CA ALA A 248 25.60 -22.69 9.17
C ALA A 248 24.42 -23.66 9.39
N GLY A 249 23.45 -23.71 8.48
CA GLY A 249 22.28 -24.57 8.57
C GLY A 249 21.16 -24.04 9.48
N LEU A 250 21.31 -22.82 10.04
CA LEU A 250 20.25 -22.14 10.78
C LEU A 250 19.47 -21.24 9.82
N PRO A 251 18.14 -21.36 9.73
CA PRO A 251 17.30 -20.42 8.98
C PRO A 251 17.13 -19.12 9.79
N LEU A 252 18.15 -18.27 9.77
CA LEU A 252 18.07 -16.96 10.42
C LEU A 252 17.18 -16.05 9.57
N ILE A 253 16.30 -15.34 10.24
CA ILE A 253 15.49 -14.27 9.65
C ILE A 253 16.11 -12.95 10.12
N GLU A 254 16.74 -12.23 9.19
CA GLU A 254 17.23 -10.88 9.43
C GLU A 254 16.09 -9.91 9.26
N LEU A 255 15.77 -9.20 10.31
CA LEU A 255 14.86 -8.04 10.24
C LEU A 255 15.70 -6.81 9.93
N GLU A 256 15.61 -6.35 8.70
CA GLU A 256 16.17 -5.03 8.41
C GLU A 256 15.43 -3.99 9.25
N GLY A 257 16.20 -3.20 10.00
CA GLY A 257 15.68 -2.01 10.69
C GLY A 257 14.92 -1.13 9.69
N PRO A 258 14.02 -0.22 10.16
CA PRO A 258 13.34 0.71 9.27
C PRO A 258 14.37 1.35 8.38
N ALA A 259 14.20 1.25 7.06
CA ALA A 259 15.15 1.48 5.98
C ALA A 259 16.19 2.54 6.29
N SER A 260 17.46 2.26 6.02
CA SER A 260 18.65 3.08 6.37
C SER A 260 18.35 4.57 6.33
N HIS A 261 18.18 5.13 7.51
CA HIS A 261 17.33 6.29 7.80
C HIS A 261 17.72 7.57 7.05
N TYR A 262 18.95 7.69 6.58
CA TYR A 262 19.41 8.94 5.98
C TYR A 262 18.98 9.08 4.50
N VAL A 263 19.26 8.08 3.67
CA VAL A 263 18.97 8.14 2.22
C VAL A 263 17.45 8.17 1.98
N SER A 264 16.70 7.40 2.75
CA SER A 264 15.24 7.39 2.64
C SER A 264 14.61 8.72 3.05
N HIS A 265 15.14 9.38 4.08
CA HIS A 265 14.65 10.71 4.50
C HIS A 265 14.96 11.82 3.50
N VAL A 266 16.15 11.79 2.88
CA VAL A 266 16.53 12.76 1.83
C VAL A 266 15.67 12.57 0.59
N LEU A 267 15.51 11.32 0.13
CA LEU A 267 14.68 11.00 -1.03
C LEU A 267 13.21 11.37 -0.80
N LYS A 268 12.67 11.03 0.38
CA LYS A 268 11.32 11.42 0.80
C LYS A 268 11.15 12.93 0.77
N ARG A 269 12.11 13.69 1.32
CA ARG A 269 12.05 15.15 1.35
C ARG A 269 12.14 15.77 -0.05
N ALA A 270 13.03 15.27 -0.89
CA ALA A 270 13.13 15.70 -2.27
C ALA A 270 11.83 15.45 -3.04
N PHE A 271 11.23 14.28 -2.87
CA PHE A 271 9.93 13.94 -3.45
C PHE A 271 8.82 14.91 -2.97
N ASP A 272 8.72 15.14 -1.64
CA ASP A 272 7.73 16.06 -1.07
C ASP A 272 7.89 17.49 -1.60
N LEU A 273 9.11 17.98 -1.77
CA LEU A 273 9.39 19.31 -2.30
C LEU A 273 9.03 19.43 -3.78
N VAL A 274 9.45 18.47 -4.59
CA VAL A 274 9.20 18.49 -6.04
C VAL A 274 7.71 18.30 -6.32
N ALA A 275 7.11 17.24 -5.79
CA ALA A 275 5.70 16.94 -6.03
C ALA A 275 4.79 17.97 -5.37
N GLY A 276 5.07 18.41 -4.14
CA GLY A 276 4.31 19.44 -3.44
C GLY A 276 4.39 20.81 -4.15
N GLY A 277 5.58 21.16 -4.67
CA GLY A 277 5.77 22.39 -5.47
C GLY A 277 4.98 22.35 -6.79
N LEU A 278 5.06 21.23 -7.52
CA LEU A 278 4.28 21.03 -8.75
C LEU A 278 2.78 21.09 -8.48
N LEU A 279 2.29 20.45 -7.41
CA LEU A 279 0.89 20.50 -7.03
C LEU A 279 0.46 21.92 -6.66
N LEU A 280 1.29 22.68 -5.92
CA LEU A 280 0.97 24.05 -5.55
C LEU A 280 0.83 24.96 -6.79
N VAL A 281 1.73 24.83 -7.77
CA VAL A 281 1.65 25.56 -9.04
C VAL A 281 0.42 25.13 -9.84
N LEU A 282 0.17 23.82 -9.95
CA LEU A 282 -0.98 23.29 -10.68
C LEU A 282 -2.31 23.78 -10.09
N PHE A 283 -2.43 23.79 -8.76
CA PHE A 283 -3.65 24.23 -8.07
C PHE A 283 -3.70 25.73 -7.76
N ALA A 284 -2.69 26.54 -8.17
CA ALA A 284 -2.69 27.99 -7.93
C ALA A 284 -3.97 28.71 -8.42
N PRO A 285 -4.53 28.40 -9.60
CA PRO A 285 -5.80 29.01 -10.02
C PRO A 285 -6.96 28.62 -9.09
N VAL A 286 -7.00 27.37 -8.62
CA VAL A 286 -8.02 26.88 -7.67
C VAL A 286 -7.89 27.60 -6.33
N PHE A 287 -6.65 27.81 -5.86
CA PHE A 287 -6.39 28.62 -4.65
C PHE A 287 -6.97 30.02 -4.75
N ALA A 288 -6.77 30.71 -5.89
CA ALA A 288 -7.28 32.07 -6.11
C ALA A 288 -8.82 32.07 -6.08
N VAL A 289 -9.46 31.16 -6.79
CA VAL A 289 -10.92 31.02 -6.83
C VAL A 289 -11.50 30.69 -5.45
N VAL A 290 -10.94 29.76 -4.74
CA VAL A 290 -11.39 29.37 -3.38
C VAL A 290 -11.18 30.53 -2.41
N ALA A 291 -10.02 31.20 -2.45
CA ALA A 291 -9.74 32.34 -1.59
C ALA A 291 -10.76 33.46 -1.78
N LEU A 292 -11.06 33.77 -3.04
CA LEU A 292 -12.09 34.78 -3.38
C LEU A 292 -13.48 34.36 -2.90
N ALA A 293 -13.85 33.06 -3.12
CA ALA A 293 -15.15 32.54 -2.71
C ALA A 293 -15.33 32.61 -1.18
N VAL A 294 -14.31 32.17 -0.40
CA VAL A 294 -14.34 32.23 1.07
C VAL A 294 -14.43 33.69 1.56
N ARG A 295 -13.73 34.65 0.88
CA ARG A 295 -13.77 36.07 1.23
C ARG A 295 -15.12 36.67 0.98
N LEU A 296 -15.82 36.24 -0.07
CA LEU A 296 -17.14 36.77 -0.47
C LEU A 296 -18.29 36.14 0.35
N ASP A 297 -18.10 35.01 0.98
CA ASP A 297 -19.15 34.30 1.72
C ASP A 297 -19.52 35.03 3.03
N ASP A 298 -18.54 35.48 3.82
CA ASP A 298 -18.75 36.12 5.11
C ASP A 298 -17.75 37.26 5.45
N GLY A 299 -16.91 37.65 4.50
CA GLY A 299 -15.96 38.77 4.67
C GLY A 299 -14.77 38.51 5.58
N GLY A 300 -14.70 37.36 6.25
CA GLY A 300 -13.65 37.05 7.21
C GLY A 300 -12.32 36.55 6.59
N PRO A 301 -11.36 36.07 7.39
CA PRO A 301 -10.06 35.58 6.92
C PRO A 301 -10.20 34.38 6.01
N VAL A 302 -9.40 34.30 4.95
CA VAL A 302 -9.42 33.19 3.97
C VAL A 302 -8.86 31.90 4.56
N PHE A 303 -7.80 32.02 5.36
CA PHE A 303 -7.11 30.89 5.94
C PHE A 303 -7.46 30.72 7.42
N PHE A 304 -7.52 29.48 7.84
CA PHE A 304 -7.60 29.04 9.22
C PHE A 304 -6.33 28.25 9.54
N ALA A 305 -5.75 28.49 10.72
CA ALA A 305 -4.56 27.80 11.20
C ALA A 305 -4.87 27.11 12.52
N GLN A 306 -4.72 25.78 12.56
CA GLN A 306 -4.93 24.99 13.77
C GLN A 306 -3.60 24.41 14.26
N GLU A 307 -3.36 24.51 15.56
CA GLU A 307 -2.19 23.90 16.17
C GLU A 307 -2.32 22.37 16.17
N ARG A 308 -1.29 21.70 15.72
CA ARG A 308 -1.18 20.25 15.63
C ARG A 308 0.20 19.79 16.05
N VAL A 309 0.30 18.50 16.42
CA VAL A 309 1.58 17.88 16.79
C VAL A 309 2.22 17.28 15.53
N GLY A 310 3.47 17.66 15.32
CA GLY A 310 4.31 17.22 14.21
C GLY A 310 5.41 16.26 14.64
N LYS A 311 6.45 16.17 13.78
CA LYS A 311 7.61 15.30 14.01
C LYS A 311 8.30 15.61 15.34
N GLY A 312 8.56 14.55 16.12
CA GLY A 312 9.23 14.64 17.42
C GLY A 312 8.42 15.35 18.49
N GLY A 313 7.08 15.39 18.36
CA GLY A 313 6.21 16.04 19.34
C GLY A 313 6.16 17.57 19.23
N ARG A 314 6.76 18.17 18.20
CA ARG A 314 6.80 19.63 18.03
C ARG A 314 5.47 20.14 17.48
N ALA A 315 4.90 21.14 18.14
CA ALA A 315 3.70 21.81 17.64
C ALA A 315 3.99 22.61 16.37
N PHE A 316 3.03 22.64 15.45
CA PHE A 316 3.06 23.45 14.23
C PHE A 316 1.66 23.93 13.87
N ARG A 317 1.57 25.00 13.07
CA ARG A 317 0.30 25.55 12.59
C ARG A 317 -0.08 24.92 11.26
N MET A 318 -1.06 24.03 11.28
CA MET A 318 -1.63 23.40 10.09
C MET A 318 -2.58 24.36 9.41
N LEU A 319 -2.31 24.68 8.14
CA LEU A 319 -3.09 25.63 7.35
C LEU A 319 -4.25 24.95 6.64
N LYS A 320 -5.42 25.58 6.66
CA LYS A 320 -6.61 25.18 5.88
C LYS A 320 -7.29 26.41 5.30
N PHE A 321 -8.11 26.24 4.25
CA PHE A 321 -9.10 27.25 3.94
C PHE A 321 -10.18 27.23 5.01
N ARG A 322 -10.65 28.40 5.39
CA ARG A 322 -11.72 28.50 6.38
C ARG A 322 -13.02 27.95 5.78
N SER A 323 -13.55 26.92 6.42
CA SER A 323 -14.80 26.24 6.05
C SER A 323 -15.91 26.37 7.10
N MET A 324 -15.60 27.06 8.22
CA MET A 324 -16.51 27.33 9.34
C MET A 324 -16.61 28.82 9.61
N VAL A 325 -17.67 29.22 10.32
CA VAL A 325 -17.88 30.59 10.80
C VAL A 325 -16.77 31.04 11.74
N CYS A 326 -16.56 32.36 11.90
CA CYS A 326 -15.43 32.89 12.68
C CYS A 326 -15.45 32.44 14.15
N ASP A 327 -16.62 32.27 14.75
CA ASP A 327 -16.80 31.92 16.19
C ASP A 327 -17.04 30.41 16.41
N ALA A 328 -16.61 29.58 15.46
CA ALA A 328 -16.86 28.14 15.47
C ALA A 328 -16.28 27.40 16.71
N GLU A 329 -15.18 27.90 17.29
CA GLU A 329 -14.57 27.31 18.50
C GLU A 329 -15.42 27.57 19.75
N ALA A 330 -16.03 28.74 19.87
CA ALA A 330 -16.92 29.07 20.98
C ALA A 330 -18.23 28.24 20.97
N ALA A 331 -18.60 27.72 19.81
CA ALA A 331 -19.82 26.92 19.64
C ALA A 331 -19.60 25.40 19.80
N VAL A 332 -18.43 24.94 20.22
CA VAL A 332 -18.08 23.51 20.36
C VAL A 332 -18.99 22.81 21.37
N ASP A 333 -19.26 23.43 22.52
CA ASP A 333 -20.01 22.84 23.61
C ASP A 333 -21.47 22.51 23.22
N HIS A 334 -22.06 23.33 22.35
CA HIS A 334 -23.43 23.09 21.85
C HIS A 334 -23.54 21.97 20.79
N VAL A 335 -22.41 21.54 20.22
CA VAL A 335 -22.37 20.50 19.16
C VAL A 335 -21.87 19.17 19.71
N ALA A 336 -21.33 19.14 20.94
CA ALA A 336 -20.80 17.93 21.57
C ALA A 336 -21.85 16.83 21.73
N GLU A 337 -23.12 17.18 21.92
CA GLU A 337 -24.25 16.26 22.01
C GLU A 337 -24.55 15.47 20.73
N HIS A 338 -24.03 15.93 19.57
CA HIS A 338 -24.24 15.35 18.25
C HIS A 338 -23.05 14.50 17.76
N ASN A 339 -22.15 14.11 18.66
CA ASN A 339 -20.97 13.31 18.30
C ASN A 339 -21.37 11.86 17.99
N ARG A 340 -21.07 11.37 16.77
CA ARG A 340 -21.35 9.99 16.33
C ARG A 340 -20.61 8.91 17.12
N HIS A 341 -19.49 9.26 17.73
CA HIS A 341 -18.60 8.30 18.41
C HIS A 341 -18.76 8.30 19.95
N GLY A 342 -19.69 9.07 20.51
CA GLY A 342 -19.83 9.21 21.97
C GLY A 342 -18.77 10.09 22.61
N SER A 343 -18.90 10.37 23.91
CA SER A 343 -18.02 11.28 24.65
C SER A 343 -16.60 10.74 24.85
N ASP A 344 -16.39 9.43 24.76
CA ASP A 344 -15.11 8.78 25.08
C ASP A 344 -14.20 8.51 23.88
N HIS A 345 -14.65 8.84 22.66
CA HIS A 345 -13.85 8.63 21.47
C HIS A 345 -12.89 9.80 21.18
N VAL A 346 -11.67 9.45 20.79
CA VAL A 346 -10.59 10.38 20.42
C VAL A 346 -10.92 11.22 19.17
N LEU A 347 -11.87 10.75 18.34
CA LEU A 347 -12.25 11.40 17.08
C LEU A 347 -13.64 12.00 17.17
N PHE A 348 -13.76 13.35 17.08
CA PHE A 348 -15.03 14.06 17.00
C PHE A 348 -15.55 14.11 15.55
N LYS A 349 -16.80 13.69 15.32
CA LYS A 349 -17.44 13.77 14.01
C LYS A 349 -18.95 13.96 14.10
N ALA A 350 -19.46 15.09 13.60
CA ALA A 350 -20.87 15.37 13.47
C ALA A 350 -21.33 15.30 12.00
N GLU A 351 -22.49 14.68 11.76
CA GLU A 351 -23.02 14.47 10.39
C GLU A 351 -23.50 15.79 9.73
N ARG A 352 -24.05 16.68 10.54
CA ARG A 352 -24.46 18.04 10.13
C ARG A 352 -23.94 19.03 11.17
N ASP A 353 -22.77 19.59 10.91
CA ASP A 353 -22.17 20.59 11.78
C ASP A 353 -22.74 21.99 11.37
N PRO A 354 -23.53 22.66 12.25
CA PRO A 354 -24.14 23.95 11.96
C PRO A 354 -23.09 25.08 11.77
N ARG A 355 -21.85 24.87 12.21
CA ARG A 355 -20.76 25.84 12.09
C ARG A 355 -20.19 25.92 10.67
N VAL A 356 -20.50 24.95 9.79
CA VAL A 356 -19.97 24.87 8.44
C VAL A 356 -20.72 25.84 7.52
N THR A 357 -19.97 26.77 6.87
CA THR A 357 -20.54 27.73 5.92
C THR A 357 -21.05 27.04 4.64
N ARG A 358 -21.80 27.76 3.79
CA ARG A 358 -22.31 27.21 2.53
C ARG A 358 -21.17 26.79 1.59
N ILE A 359 -20.18 27.65 1.43
CA ILE A 359 -18.98 27.38 0.64
C ILE A 359 -18.12 26.31 1.34
N GLY A 360 -17.97 26.39 2.67
CA GLY A 360 -17.26 25.43 3.48
C GLY A 360 -17.72 23.99 3.29
N ARG A 361 -19.02 23.76 3.10
CA ARG A 361 -19.58 22.42 2.81
C ARG A 361 -19.06 21.87 1.48
N THR A 362 -18.99 22.69 0.45
CA THR A 362 -18.45 22.31 -0.86
C THR A 362 -16.94 22.05 -0.77
N LEU A 363 -16.20 22.92 -0.06
CA LEU A 363 -14.76 22.74 0.14
C LEU A 363 -14.43 21.41 0.84
N ARG A 364 -15.14 21.09 1.93
CA ARG A 364 -14.97 19.83 2.67
C ARG A 364 -15.32 18.61 1.83
N ARG A 365 -16.43 18.68 1.09
CA ARG A 365 -16.86 17.58 0.20
C ARG A 365 -15.80 17.25 -0.85
N LEU A 366 -15.10 18.24 -1.37
CA LEU A 366 -14.07 18.10 -2.38
C LEU A 366 -12.66 18.07 -1.78
N SER A 367 -12.53 18.12 -0.44
CA SER A 367 -11.25 18.20 0.29
C SER A 367 -10.37 19.39 -0.14
N LEU A 368 -10.97 20.42 -0.73
CA LEU A 368 -10.27 21.63 -1.17
C LEU A 368 -9.83 22.50 0.01
N ASP A 369 -10.50 22.38 1.16
CA ASP A 369 -10.13 23.08 2.40
C ASP A 369 -8.74 22.67 2.91
N GLU A 370 -8.22 21.53 2.52
CA GLU A 370 -6.91 21.02 2.93
C GLU A 370 -5.76 21.43 2.00
N LEU A 371 -6.04 22.01 0.82
CA LEU A 371 -4.99 22.41 -0.13
C LEU A 371 -3.91 23.33 0.48
N PRO A 372 -4.20 24.29 1.42
CA PRO A 372 -3.17 25.12 2.02
C PRO A 372 -2.11 24.35 2.80
N GLN A 373 -2.34 23.09 3.19
CA GLN A 373 -1.33 22.23 3.80
C GLN A 373 -0.13 21.98 2.86
N LEU A 374 -0.27 22.15 1.53
CA LEU A 374 0.87 22.14 0.60
C LEU A 374 1.96 23.15 1.01
N VAL A 375 1.58 24.29 1.59
CA VAL A 375 2.54 25.25 2.14
C VAL A 375 3.27 24.66 3.35
N ASN A 376 2.57 23.91 4.24
CA ASN A 376 3.21 23.21 5.35
C ASN A 376 4.18 22.11 4.86
N VAL A 377 3.83 21.43 3.76
CA VAL A 377 4.74 20.44 3.14
C VAL A 377 6.02 21.12 2.65
N LEU A 378 5.91 22.23 1.94
CA LEU A 378 7.07 22.97 1.45
C LEU A 378 7.93 23.56 2.58
N ARG A 379 7.30 24.03 3.67
CA ARG A 379 8.00 24.50 4.88
C ARG A 379 8.74 23.37 5.61
N GLY A 380 8.25 22.14 5.51
CA GLY A 380 8.81 20.97 6.16
C GLY A 380 8.14 20.57 7.47
N ASP A 381 7.03 21.19 7.81
CA ASP A 381 6.18 20.82 8.95
C ASP A 381 5.46 19.50 8.66
N MET A 382 5.06 19.30 7.39
CA MET A 382 4.31 18.15 6.90
C MET A 382 5.02 17.46 5.73
N SER A 383 4.48 16.34 5.33
CA SER A 383 4.78 15.56 4.13
C SER A 383 3.50 15.41 3.30
N LEU A 384 3.62 15.08 2.01
CA LEU A 384 2.45 14.70 1.20
C LEU A 384 1.77 13.46 1.77
N VAL A 385 2.54 12.45 2.15
CA VAL A 385 2.04 11.20 2.72
C VAL A 385 2.68 10.95 4.10
N GLY A 386 1.86 10.60 5.08
CA GLY A 386 2.29 10.32 6.45
C GLY A 386 1.13 10.08 7.40
N PRO A 387 1.39 9.80 8.68
CA PRO A 387 0.36 9.76 9.71
C PRO A 387 -0.43 11.08 9.79
N ARG A 388 -1.71 11.00 10.13
CA ARG A 388 -2.52 12.22 10.33
C ARG A 388 -1.93 13.05 11.48
N PRO A 389 -1.79 14.40 11.33
CA PRO A 389 -1.34 15.26 12.42
C PRO A 389 -2.36 15.27 13.57
N PRO A 390 -2.00 14.76 14.75
CA PRO A 390 -2.90 14.70 15.90
C PRO A 390 -3.03 16.05 16.61
N LEU A 391 -4.09 16.19 17.41
CA LEU A 391 -4.20 17.25 18.42
C LEU A 391 -3.33 16.91 19.64
N GLN A 392 -2.92 17.91 20.43
CA GLN A 392 -2.20 17.65 21.68
C GLN A 392 -3.02 16.77 22.62
N SER A 393 -4.32 17.04 22.75
CA SER A 393 -5.24 16.24 23.57
C SER A 393 -5.40 14.78 23.13
N GLU A 394 -5.13 14.49 21.84
CA GLU A 394 -5.07 13.12 21.33
C GLU A 394 -3.74 12.46 21.75
N VAL A 395 -2.61 13.19 21.65
CA VAL A 395 -1.27 12.70 22.00
C VAL A 395 -1.16 12.39 23.50
N ASP A 396 -1.78 13.20 24.35
CA ASP A 396 -1.79 13.01 25.80
C ASP A 396 -2.46 11.70 26.24
N LYS A 397 -3.26 11.10 25.37
CA LYS A 397 -3.94 9.80 25.58
C LYS A 397 -3.20 8.62 24.93
N TYR A 398 -2.04 8.86 24.29
CA TYR A 398 -1.32 7.81 23.57
C TYR A 398 -0.63 6.84 24.53
N GLU A 399 -0.78 5.57 24.26
CA GLU A 399 0.10 4.54 24.83
C GLU A 399 1.52 4.68 24.26
N THR A 400 2.49 4.08 24.98
CA THR A 400 3.93 4.23 24.66
C THR A 400 4.24 3.92 23.18
N ASP A 401 3.67 2.86 22.64
CA ASP A 401 3.95 2.42 21.27
C ASP A 401 3.34 3.37 20.21
N VAL A 402 2.23 4.02 20.54
CA VAL A 402 1.55 4.95 19.64
C VAL A 402 2.38 6.21 19.36
N HIS A 403 3.26 6.61 20.29
CA HIS A 403 4.18 7.74 20.13
C HIS A 403 5.14 7.56 18.93
N ARG A 404 5.36 6.32 18.47
CA ARG A 404 6.16 6.04 17.29
C ARG A 404 5.62 6.70 16.00
N ARG A 405 4.33 7.04 15.95
CA ARG A 405 3.73 7.84 14.85
C ARG A 405 4.37 9.22 14.70
N LEU A 406 4.90 9.78 15.78
CA LEU A 406 5.52 11.11 15.82
C LEU A 406 6.99 11.12 15.35
N VAL A 407 7.58 9.98 15.03
CA VAL A 407 8.99 9.90 14.58
C VAL A 407 9.15 10.45 13.15
N VAL A 408 8.08 10.44 12.36
CA VAL A 408 8.06 10.97 10.99
C VAL A 408 7.23 12.26 10.90
N ARG A 409 7.34 12.98 9.77
CA ARG A 409 6.46 14.14 9.52
C ARG A 409 5.03 13.65 9.28
N PRO A 410 4.02 14.35 9.83
CA PRO A 410 2.62 14.05 9.52
C PRO A 410 2.32 14.33 8.05
N GLY A 411 1.37 13.60 7.48
CA GLY A 411 0.98 13.71 6.09
C GLY A 411 -0.29 14.52 5.85
N MET A 412 -0.42 15.07 4.62
CA MET A 412 -1.72 15.56 4.11
C MET A 412 -2.67 14.39 3.89
N THR A 413 -2.16 13.27 3.40
CA THR A 413 -2.86 11.99 3.28
C THR A 413 -2.05 10.88 3.93
N GLY A 414 -2.67 9.73 4.19
CA GLY A 414 -2.01 8.62 4.85
C GLY A 414 -2.66 7.28 4.52
N LEU A 415 -2.00 6.20 4.91
CA LEU A 415 -2.43 4.85 4.58
C LEU A 415 -3.85 4.55 5.12
N TRP A 416 -4.13 4.88 6.39
CA TRP A 416 -5.46 4.67 6.96
C TRP A 416 -6.55 5.52 6.28
N GLN A 417 -6.20 6.75 5.85
CA GLN A 417 -7.13 7.65 5.16
C GLN A 417 -7.61 7.11 3.80
N VAL A 418 -6.82 6.24 3.16
CA VAL A 418 -7.19 5.61 1.88
C VAL A 418 -7.64 4.17 2.02
N SER A 419 -7.56 3.56 3.23
CA SER A 419 -7.87 2.15 3.48
C SER A 419 -9.24 1.90 4.12
N GLY A 420 -9.98 2.93 4.53
CA GLY A 420 -11.30 2.76 5.17
C GLY A 420 -11.83 4.02 5.84
N ARG A 421 -10.97 5.03 6.01
CA ARG A 421 -11.31 6.34 6.60
C ARG A 421 -12.06 6.21 7.93
N SER A 422 -13.22 6.83 8.02
CA SER A 422 -14.06 6.89 9.23
C SER A 422 -14.71 5.57 9.65
N ASN A 423 -14.57 4.50 8.86
CA ASN A 423 -15.14 3.18 9.19
C ASN A 423 -14.14 2.29 9.96
N LEU A 424 -12.89 2.76 10.13
CA LEU A 424 -11.86 2.06 10.90
C LEU A 424 -11.97 2.39 12.38
N SER A 425 -11.66 1.40 13.23
CA SER A 425 -11.47 1.62 14.66
C SER A 425 -10.24 2.52 14.90
N TRP A 426 -10.12 3.05 16.12
CA TRP A 426 -8.93 3.79 16.53
C TRP A 426 -7.68 2.91 16.42
N GLU A 427 -7.76 1.69 16.92
CA GLU A 427 -6.68 0.70 16.93
C GLU A 427 -6.22 0.37 15.50
N ASP A 428 -7.15 0.17 14.56
CA ASP A 428 -6.82 -0.09 13.16
C ASP A 428 -6.17 1.12 12.49
N SER A 429 -6.62 2.31 12.80
CA SER A 429 -6.03 3.56 12.29
C SER A 429 -4.61 3.74 12.79
N VAL A 430 -4.36 3.49 14.09
CA VAL A 430 -3.02 3.53 14.69
C VAL A 430 -2.12 2.47 14.07
N ARG A 431 -2.60 1.25 13.93
CA ARG A 431 -1.85 0.14 13.33
C ARG A 431 -1.41 0.46 11.91
N LEU A 432 -2.30 1.00 11.08
CA LEU A 432 -1.97 1.39 9.71
C LEU A 432 -0.95 2.53 9.65
N ASP A 433 -1.02 3.48 10.58
CA ASP A 433 -0.04 4.55 10.69
C ASP A 433 1.34 4.01 11.14
N LEU A 434 1.38 3.11 12.12
CA LEU A 434 2.61 2.45 12.54
C LEU A 434 3.21 1.60 11.43
N TYR A 435 2.36 0.83 10.72
CA TYR A 435 2.79 0.06 9.55
C TYR A 435 3.45 0.96 8.50
N TYR A 436 2.85 2.13 8.21
CA TYR A 436 3.43 3.09 7.27
C TYR A 436 4.78 3.63 7.75
N VAL A 437 4.89 4.00 9.04
CA VAL A 437 6.13 4.52 9.63
C VAL A 437 7.27 3.52 9.53
N ASP A 438 6.98 2.25 9.83
CA ASP A 438 7.99 1.20 9.88
C ASP A 438 8.36 0.63 8.51
N ASN A 439 7.43 0.68 7.55
CA ASN A 439 7.57 0.05 6.24
C ASN A 439 7.53 1.05 5.09
N TRP A 440 7.96 2.29 5.32
CA TRP A 440 7.93 3.34 4.30
C TRP A 440 8.69 2.95 3.03
N SER A 441 8.10 3.23 1.87
CA SER A 441 8.75 3.20 0.56
C SER A 441 8.13 4.25 -0.37
N LEU A 442 8.93 4.76 -1.33
CA LEU A 442 8.42 5.72 -2.32
C LEU A 442 7.26 5.13 -3.16
N THR A 443 7.32 3.84 -3.46
CA THR A 443 6.25 3.12 -4.16
C THR A 443 4.94 3.16 -3.37
N GLN A 444 5.03 2.98 -2.05
CA GLN A 444 3.87 3.08 -1.16
C GLN A 444 3.28 4.48 -1.15
N ASP A 445 4.12 5.53 -1.12
CA ASP A 445 3.65 6.92 -1.23
C ASP A 445 2.91 7.17 -2.54
N LEU A 446 3.46 6.73 -3.67
CA LEU A 446 2.81 6.87 -4.97
C LEU A 446 1.45 6.15 -5.02
N LEU A 447 1.36 4.95 -4.45
CA LEU A 447 0.10 4.20 -4.37
C LEU A 447 -0.93 4.91 -3.47
N ILE A 448 -0.50 5.47 -2.33
CA ILE A 448 -1.38 6.23 -1.44
C ILE A 448 -1.87 7.50 -2.13
N LEU A 449 -1.00 8.24 -2.81
CA LEU A 449 -1.37 9.44 -3.58
C LEU A 449 -2.37 9.12 -4.70
N ALA A 450 -2.14 8.03 -5.45
CA ALA A 450 -3.06 7.58 -6.49
C ALA A 450 -4.45 7.23 -5.92
N ARG A 451 -4.49 6.49 -4.79
CA ARG A 451 -5.74 6.17 -4.09
C ARG A 451 -6.42 7.44 -3.55
N THR A 452 -5.64 8.40 -3.04
CA THR A 452 -6.17 9.70 -2.57
C THR A 452 -6.85 10.44 -3.71
N ALA A 453 -6.23 10.53 -4.89
CA ALA A 453 -6.81 11.17 -6.05
C ALA A 453 -8.15 10.51 -6.46
N ILE A 454 -8.20 9.18 -6.51
CA ILE A 454 -9.43 8.43 -6.79
C ILE A 454 -10.50 8.72 -5.72
N ALA A 455 -10.11 8.75 -4.45
CA ALA A 455 -11.02 8.97 -3.33
C ALA A 455 -11.59 10.40 -3.31
N VAL A 456 -10.81 11.41 -3.68
CA VAL A 456 -11.26 12.80 -3.83
C VAL A 456 -12.23 12.93 -5.00
N VAL A 457 -11.89 12.38 -6.17
CA VAL A 457 -12.75 12.45 -7.37
C VAL A 457 -14.07 11.69 -7.16
N SER A 458 -14.04 10.53 -6.47
CA SER A 458 -15.25 9.75 -6.21
C SER A 458 -16.12 10.31 -5.07
N ALA A 459 -15.68 11.35 -4.37
CA ALA A 459 -16.32 11.96 -3.19
C ALA A 459 -16.78 10.93 -2.12
N ARG A 460 -16.20 9.72 -2.11
CA ARG A 460 -16.54 8.67 -1.16
C ARG A 460 -15.96 8.99 0.22
N GLY A 461 -16.81 9.12 1.22
CA GLY A 461 -16.41 9.34 2.62
C GLY A 461 -16.04 10.78 2.98
N ALA A 462 -16.40 11.75 2.17
CA ALA A 462 -16.40 13.17 2.53
C ALA A 462 -17.77 13.51 3.17
N TYR A 463 -17.74 13.75 4.49
CA TYR A 463 -18.87 14.28 5.24
C TYR A 463 -18.45 15.53 5.98
#